data_370bc39b06b2bdfb94f7e88ba84a0628
#
_entry.id   370bc39b06b2bdfb94f7e88ba84a0628
#
_cell.length_a   1.000
_cell.length_b   1.000
_cell.length_c   1.000
_cell.angle_alpha   90.00
_cell.angle_beta   90.00
_cell.angle_gamma   90.00
#
_symmetry.space_group_name_H-M   'P 1'
#
loop_
_entity.id
_entity.type
_entity.pdbx_description
1 polymer ?
#
loop_
_entity_poly.entity_id
_entity_poly.type
_entity_poly.pdbx_seq_one_letter_code
_entity_poly.pdbx_strand_id
1 'polypeptide(L)'
;ITREQMAAILYRYAQFKGYDVTSGKDLSSYTDASQISAYATAAMQWANAEGLITGRTSTTLAPQGTATRAEVATILMRFCEDIAK
;
A
#
# COMPACT_ATOMS: atom_id res chain seq x y z
N ILE A 1 -8.06 7.50 -8.19
CA ILE A 1 -7.82 6.32 -7.34
C ILE A 1 -7.22 6.77 -6.02
N THR A 2 -7.69 6.19 -4.92
CA THR A 2 -7.15 6.50 -3.60
C THR A 2 -5.92 5.63 -3.32
N ARG A 3 -5.13 6.04 -2.32
CA ARG A 3 -3.94 5.30 -1.94
C ARG A 3 -4.29 3.89 -1.47
N GLU A 4 -5.38 3.71 -0.71
CA GLU A 4 -5.80 2.38 -0.27
C GLU A 4 -6.33 1.53 -1.43
N GLN A 5 -6.98 2.13 -2.41
CA GLN A 5 -7.42 1.42 -3.61
C GLN A 5 -6.23 0.91 -4.40
N MET A 6 -5.19 1.73 -4.52
CA MET A 6 -3.96 1.33 -5.19
C MET A 6 -3.32 0.13 -4.49
N ALA A 7 -3.25 0.18 -3.16
CA ALA A 7 -2.72 -0.94 -2.38
C ALA A 7 -3.52 -2.22 -2.60
N ALA A 8 -4.86 -2.10 -2.60
CA ALA A 8 -5.73 -3.25 -2.79
C ALA A 8 -5.56 -3.89 -4.16
N ILE A 9 -5.42 -3.06 -5.20
CA ILE A 9 -5.22 -3.55 -6.57
C ILE A 9 -3.91 -4.32 -6.67
N LEU A 10 -2.82 -3.76 -6.15
CA LEU A 10 -1.51 -4.41 -6.22
C LEU A 10 -1.46 -5.68 -5.37
N TYR A 11 -2.12 -5.67 -4.22
CA TYR A 11 -2.19 -6.84 -3.35
C TYR A 11 -2.89 -8.01 -4.05
N ARG A 12 -4.02 -7.74 -4.69
CA ARG A 12 -4.75 -8.75 -5.45
C ARG A 12 -3.94 -9.27 -6.62
N TYR A 13 -3.28 -8.38 -7.35
CA TYR A 13 -2.44 -8.78 -8.46
C TYR A 13 -1.29 -9.68 -8.00
N ALA A 14 -0.65 -9.30 -6.89
CA ALA A 14 0.45 -10.09 -6.34
C ALA A 14 -0.03 -11.49 -5.93
N GLN A 15 -1.21 -11.59 -5.31
CA GLN A 15 -1.80 -12.88 -4.96
C GLN A 15 -2.08 -13.72 -6.22
N PHE A 16 -2.63 -13.09 -7.25
CA PHE A 16 -2.94 -13.76 -8.51
C PHE A 16 -1.68 -14.33 -9.16
N LYS A 17 -0.59 -13.59 -9.12
CA LYS A 17 0.68 -14.01 -9.71
C LYS A 17 1.46 -14.98 -8.82
N GLY A 18 0.98 -15.22 -7.61
CA GLY A 18 1.67 -16.11 -6.68
C GLY A 18 2.87 -15.49 -5.99
N TYR A 19 2.99 -14.17 -6.01
CA TYR A 19 4.05 -13.48 -5.27
C TYR A 19 3.77 -13.56 -3.77
N ASP A 20 4.84 -13.46 -2.98
CA ASP A 20 4.71 -13.52 -1.52
C ASP A 20 4.04 -12.24 -1.00
N VAL A 21 2.89 -12.41 -0.37
CA VAL A 21 2.14 -11.29 0.24
C VAL A 21 1.98 -11.49 1.74
N THR A 22 2.86 -12.27 2.35
CA THR A 22 2.77 -12.56 3.79
C THR A 22 3.33 -11.45 4.67
N SER A 23 4.11 -10.53 4.11
CA SER A 23 4.63 -9.39 4.87
C SER A 23 3.49 -8.49 5.33
N GLY A 24 3.61 -7.97 6.53
CA GLY A 24 2.64 -7.03 7.05
C GLY A 24 3.26 -6.23 8.17
N LYS A 25 2.91 -4.97 8.27
CA LYS A 25 3.42 -4.07 9.29
C LYS A 25 2.27 -3.49 10.08
N ASP A 26 2.44 -3.41 11.39
CA ASP A 26 1.47 -2.76 12.26
C ASP A 26 1.44 -1.26 11.93
N LEU A 27 0.26 -0.76 11.57
CA LEU A 27 0.07 0.62 11.16
C LEU A 27 -0.48 1.50 12.28
N SER A 28 -0.55 0.99 13.50
CA SER A 28 -1.17 1.71 14.63
C SER A 28 -0.42 3.00 15.01
N SER A 29 0.83 3.15 14.59
CA SER A 29 1.59 4.38 14.83
C SER A 29 1.12 5.55 13.96
N TYR A 30 0.35 5.27 12.91
CA TYR A 30 -0.22 6.33 12.08
C TYR A 30 -1.55 6.80 12.69
N THR A 31 -1.75 8.11 12.76
CA THR A 31 -2.92 8.69 13.41
C THR A 31 -4.22 8.40 12.67
N ASP A 32 -4.13 8.16 11.37
CA ASP A 32 -5.30 7.89 10.52
C ASP A 32 -5.44 6.41 10.11
N ALA A 33 -4.77 5.51 10.82
CA ALA A 33 -4.86 4.09 10.52
C ALA A 33 -6.30 3.57 10.59
N SER A 34 -7.12 4.14 11.48
CA SER A 34 -8.53 3.75 11.63
C SER A 34 -9.38 4.14 10.41
N GLN A 35 -8.87 4.99 9.54
CA GLN A 35 -9.58 5.40 8.33
C GLN A 35 -9.39 4.45 7.17
N ILE A 36 -8.53 3.45 7.32
CA ILE A 36 -8.35 2.44 6.29
C ILE A 36 -9.62 1.59 6.21
N SER A 37 -10.18 1.46 5.00
CA SER A 37 -11.36 0.64 4.80
C SER A 37 -11.06 -0.83 5.08
N ALA A 38 -12.06 -1.56 5.58
CA ALA A 38 -11.86 -2.96 5.97
C ALA A 38 -11.29 -3.80 4.82
N TYR A 39 -11.74 -3.56 3.59
CA TYR A 39 -11.27 -4.33 2.44
C TYR A 39 -9.79 -4.09 2.13
N ALA A 40 -9.23 -2.99 2.59
CA ALA A 40 -7.87 -2.58 2.23
C ALA A 40 -6.87 -2.74 3.39
N THR A 41 -7.31 -3.19 4.56
CA THR A 41 -6.44 -3.25 5.73
C THR A 41 -5.20 -4.12 5.50
N ALA A 42 -5.42 -5.37 5.08
CA ALA A 42 -4.30 -6.28 4.83
C ALA A 42 -3.41 -5.76 3.70
N ALA A 43 -4.01 -5.19 2.65
CA ALA A 43 -3.27 -4.65 1.53
C ALA A 43 -2.38 -3.47 1.95
N MET A 44 -2.90 -2.58 2.80
CA MET A 44 -2.11 -1.44 3.29
C MET A 44 -0.98 -1.90 4.20
N GLN A 45 -1.22 -2.88 5.05
CA GLN A 45 -0.18 -3.44 5.91
C GLN A 45 0.94 -4.05 5.06
N TRP A 46 0.57 -4.82 4.05
CA TRP A 46 1.53 -5.41 3.13
C TRP A 46 2.29 -4.34 2.34
N ALA A 47 1.58 -3.38 1.76
CA ALA A 47 2.19 -2.34 0.94
C ALA A 47 3.17 -1.49 1.75
N ASN A 48 2.84 -1.20 3.01
CA ASN A 48 3.73 -0.44 3.88
C ASN A 48 4.97 -1.26 4.26
N ALA A 49 4.78 -2.55 4.57
CA ALA A 49 5.90 -3.44 4.90
C ALA A 49 6.87 -3.58 3.73
N GLU A 50 6.34 -3.62 2.50
CA GLU A 50 7.17 -3.74 1.30
C GLU A 50 7.73 -2.40 0.82
N GLY A 51 7.38 -1.30 1.48
CA GLY A 51 7.87 0.01 1.09
C GLY A 51 7.18 0.60 -0.14
N LEU A 52 6.07 0.01 -0.59
CA LEU A 52 5.33 0.49 -1.75
C LEU A 52 4.57 1.76 -1.43
N ILE A 53 3.88 1.77 -0.30
CA ILE A 53 3.12 2.92 0.17
C ILE A 53 3.64 3.28 1.56
N THR A 54 4.34 4.40 1.62
CA THR A 54 4.82 4.94 2.88
C THR A 54 3.85 6.02 3.36
N GLY A 55 4.04 6.53 4.56
CA GLY A 55 3.23 7.62 5.04
C GLY A 55 3.34 8.85 4.14
N ARG A 56 2.25 9.57 3.98
CA ARG A 56 2.28 10.87 3.29
C ARG A 56 3.03 11.88 4.15
N THR A 57 2.90 11.74 5.47
CA THR A 57 3.74 12.42 6.45
C THR A 57 4.29 11.35 7.40
N SER A 58 5.08 11.75 8.38
CA SER A 58 5.62 10.80 9.36
C SER A 58 4.53 10.16 10.23
N THR A 59 3.34 10.78 10.31
CA THR A 59 2.27 10.32 11.18
C THR A 59 0.97 9.97 10.47
N THR A 60 0.86 10.20 9.15
CA THR A 60 -0.38 9.93 8.40
C THR A 60 -0.12 9.09 7.15
N LEU A 61 -1.03 8.17 6.86
CA LEU A 61 -0.99 7.34 5.65
C LEU A 61 -1.83 7.92 4.52
N ALA A 62 -2.84 8.72 4.84
CA ALA A 62 -3.80 9.26 3.89
C ALA A 62 -4.45 8.17 3.03
N PRO A 63 -5.08 7.13 3.63
CA PRO A 63 -5.61 6.02 2.84
C PRO A 63 -6.72 6.45 1.89
N GLN A 64 -7.51 7.46 2.26
CA GLN A 64 -8.58 8.00 1.43
C GLN A 64 -8.08 9.11 0.50
N GLY A 65 -6.82 9.51 0.63
CA GLY A 65 -6.25 10.54 -0.23
C GLY A 65 -6.03 10.02 -1.65
N THR A 66 -6.19 10.90 -2.63
CA THR A 66 -5.95 10.55 -4.03
C THR A 66 -4.45 10.33 -4.26
N ALA A 67 -4.12 9.22 -4.89
CA ALA A 67 -2.74 8.98 -5.31
C ALA A 67 -2.44 9.89 -6.51
N THR A 68 -1.38 10.68 -6.41
CA THR A 68 -0.96 11.52 -7.52
C THR A 68 -0.30 10.66 -8.60
N ARG A 69 -0.15 11.23 -9.80
CA ARG A 69 0.54 10.54 -10.89
C ARG A 69 1.96 10.14 -10.48
N ALA A 70 2.66 11.04 -9.79
CA ALA A 70 4.02 10.76 -9.33
C ALA A 70 4.04 9.63 -8.31
N GLU A 71 3.06 9.61 -7.40
CA GLU A 71 2.92 8.53 -6.42
C GLU A 71 2.66 7.20 -7.10
N VAL A 72 1.74 7.18 -8.07
CA VAL A 72 1.42 5.96 -8.81
C VAL A 72 2.65 5.43 -9.53
N ALA A 73 3.38 6.31 -10.21
CA ALA A 73 4.59 5.91 -10.94
C ALA A 73 5.64 5.33 -9.99
N THR A 74 5.84 5.96 -8.84
CA THR A 74 6.82 5.50 -7.84
C THR A 74 6.41 4.15 -7.27
N ILE A 75 5.12 3.98 -6.95
CA ILE A 75 4.61 2.72 -6.40
C ILE A 75 4.79 1.59 -7.40
N LEU A 76 4.44 1.82 -8.67
CA LEU A 76 4.57 0.81 -9.71
C LEU A 76 6.03 0.44 -9.95
N MET A 77 6.92 1.44 -9.94
CA MET A 77 8.35 1.19 -10.11
C MET A 77 8.88 0.32 -8.98
N ARG A 78 8.54 0.64 -7.73
CA ARG A 78 8.95 -0.15 -6.57
C ARG A 78 8.38 -1.56 -6.63
N PHE A 79 7.13 -1.68 -7.04
CA PHE A 79 6.49 -2.98 -7.18
C PHE A 79 7.25 -3.85 -8.18
N CYS A 80 7.61 -3.29 -9.32
CA CYS A 80 8.36 -4.03 -10.34
C CYS A 80 9.76 -4.41 -9.86
N GLU A 81 10.43 -3.54 -9.14
CA GLU A 81 11.79 -3.80 -8.66
C GLU A 81 11.84 -4.80 -7.52
N ASP A 82 10.88 -4.72 -6.59
CA ASP A 82 10.97 -5.44 -5.32
C ASP A 82 10.08 -6.68 -5.26
N ILE A 83 8.98 -6.70 -6.00
CA ILE A 83 7.96 -7.76 -5.90
C ILE A 83 7.92 -8.58 -7.18
N ALA A 84 7.79 -7.93 -8.31
CA ALA A 84 7.57 -8.56 -9.62
C ALA A 84 8.85 -8.74 -10.43
N LYS A 85 9.95 -8.99 -9.75
CA LYS A 85 11.24 -9.19 -10.43
C LYS A 85 11.37 -10.54 -11.12
#